data_8954ec82e7a2c737f9d9d429bbd70d96
#
_entry.id   8954ec82e7a2c737f9d9d429bbd70d96
#
_cell.length_a   1.000
_cell.length_b   1.000
_cell.length_c   1.000
_cell.angle_alpha   90.00
_cell.angle_beta   90.00
_cell.angle_gamma   90.00
#
_symmetry.space_group_name_H-M   'P 1'
#
loop_
_entity.id
_entity.type
_entity.pdbx_description
1 polymer ?
#
loop_
_entity_poly.entity_id
_entity_poly.type
_entity_poly.pdbx_seq_one_letter_code
_entity_poly.pdbx_strand_id
1 'polypeptide(L)'
;MSLSFDPDTVPLPAGHFIGGELIAAEGAIEMHRPSDGKAYAACPVAGVDMIDRAVESAKAALKASNWGGVRPRERTRALQAWADLIEAEAETLARIEALCSTRPIGQVIAGDIAVTAEQIRFFAEFADKEGSELVPTDDASLGMIM
;
A
#
# COMPACT_ATOMS: atom_id res chain seq x y z
N MET A 1 2.56 0.82 -27.70
CA MET A 1 2.44 -0.53 -27.10
C MET A 1 0.97 -0.93 -27.08
N SER A 2 0.65 -2.19 -27.39
CA SER A 2 -0.72 -2.69 -27.20
C SER A 2 -0.95 -2.87 -25.70
N LEU A 3 -2.00 -2.26 -25.16
CA LEU A 3 -2.43 -2.44 -23.76
C LEU A 3 -3.34 -3.66 -23.59
N SER A 4 -3.58 -4.43 -24.67
CA SER A 4 -4.35 -5.67 -24.57
C SER A 4 -3.53 -6.75 -23.85
N PHE A 5 -4.19 -7.50 -22.98
CA PHE A 5 -3.61 -8.63 -22.26
C PHE A 5 -4.64 -9.76 -22.16
N ASP A 6 -4.15 -10.99 -22.01
CA ASP A 6 -5.00 -12.13 -21.72
C ASP A 6 -5.25 -12.20 -20.21
N PRO A 7 -6.50 -12.02 -19.74
CA PRO A 7 -6.83 -12.06 -18.34
C PRO A 7 -6.56 -13.42 -17.66
N ASP A 8 -6.49 -14.51 -18.43
CA ASP A 8 -6.21 -15.84 -17.90
C ASP A 8 -4.71 -16.06 -17.62
N THR A 9 -3.85 -15.12 -18.02
CA THR A 9 -2.39 -15.23 -17.85
C THR A 9 -1.82 -14.27 -16.81
N VAL A 10 -2.65 -13.46 -16.16
CA VAL A 10 -2.21 -12.49 -15.15
C VAL A 10 -1.77 -13.21 -13.87
N PRO A 11 -0.49 -13.12 -13.47
CA PRO A 11 -0.04 -13.76 -12.23
C PRO A 11 -0.59 -13.03 -11.02
N LEU A 12 -1.17 -13.79 -10.09
CA LEU A 12 -1.71 -13.24 -8.83
C LEU A 12 -0.96 -13.86 -7.65
N PRO A 13 -0.55 -13.06 -6.66
CA PRO A 13 0.05 -13.59 -5.45
C PRO A 13 -0.99 -14.39 -4.66
N ALA A 14 -0.59 -15.56 -4.15
CA ALA A 14 -1.44 -16.44 -3.34
C ALA A 14 -0.86 -16.54 -1.93
N GLY A 15 -1.37 -15.74 -0.99
CA GLY A 15 -0.92 -15.76 0.40
C GLY A 15 -1.01 -14.40 1.08
N HIS A 16 -0.60 -14.38 2.35
CA HIS A 16 -0.49 -13.18 3.16
C HIS A 16 0.96 -12.71 3.23
N PHE A 17 1.21 -11.44 2.96
CA PHE A 17 2.56 -10.88 3.08
C PHE A 17 2.76 -10.33 4.50
N ILE A 18 3.57 -11.02 5.31
CA ILE A 18 3.80 -10.68 6.72
C ILE A 18 5.30 -10.77 7.03
N GLY A 19 5.85 -9.73 7.61
CA GLY A 19 7.25 -9.70 8.03
C GLY A 19 8.27 -9.84 6.89
N GLY A 20 7.91 -9.46 5.67
CA GLY A 20 8.75 -9.58 4.49
C GLY A 20 8.60 -10.91 3.73
N GLU A 21 7.72 -11.80 4.18
CA GLU A 21 7.52 -13.13 3.60
C GLU A 21 6.09 -13.34 3.11
N LEU A 22 5.92 -14.08 2.01
CA LEU A 22 4.63 -14.54 1.55
C LEU A 22 4.28 -15.86 2.23
N ILE A 23 3.22 -15.85 3.04
CA ILE A 23 2.79 -16.99 3.85
C ILE A 23 1.51 -17.56 3.27
N ALA A 24 1.49 -18.88 3.03
CA ALA A 24 0.30 -19.57 2.55
C ALA A 24 -0.85 -19.48 3.55
N ALA A 25 -2.05 -19.29 3.04
CA ALA A 25 -3.28 -19.33 3.84
C ALA A 25 -3.82 -20.76 3.97
N GLU A 26 -4.55 -21.02 5.05
CA GLU A 26 -5.22 -22.30 5.28
C GLU A 26 -6.56 -22.42 4.53
N GLY A 27 -7.16 -21.29 4.16
CA GLY A 27 -8.43 -21.20 3.46
C GLY A 27 -8.39 -20.16 2.34
N ALA A 28 -9.37 -20.25 1.43
CA ALA A 28 -9.51 -19.29 0.35
C ALA A 28 -10.98 -19.10 -0.06
N ILE A 29 -11.26 -17.93 -0.61
CA ILE A 29 -12.53 -17.60 -1.25
C ILE A 29 -12.30 -17.56 -2.76
N GLU A 30 -13.11 -18.27 -3.52
CA GLU A 30 -13.08 -18.21 -4.98
C GLU A 30 -13.49 -16.81 -5.46
N MET A 31 -12.65 -16.22 -6.30
CA MET A 31 -12.86 -14.89 -6.87
C MET A 31 -13.28 -15.00 -8.33
N HIS A 32 -14.33 -14.26 -8.68
CA HIS A 32 -14.86 -14.22 -10.04
C HIS A 32 -14.59 -12.86 -10.69
N ARG A 33 -14.19 -12.88 -11.96
CA ARG A 33 -14.00 -11.64 -12.74
C ARG A 33 -15.35 -10.95 -12.95
N PRO A 34 -15.47 -9.66 -12.63
CA PRO A 34 -16.72 -8.95 -12.87
C PRO A 34 -17.05 -8.82 -14.36
N SER A 35 -16.06 -8.90 -15.25
CA SER A 35 -16.23 -8.76 -16.70
C SER A 35 -16.98 -9.91 -17.36
N ASP A 36 -16.78 -11.15 -16.92
CA ASP A 36 -17.34 -12.34 -17.56
C ASP A 36 -17.86 -13.41 -16.56
N GLY A 37 -17.72 -13.15 -15.26
CA GLY A 37 -18.17 -14.06 -14.20
C GLY A 37 -17.32 -15.32 -14.04
N LYS A 38 -16.21 -15.46 -14.74
CA LYS A 38 -15.34 -16.63 -14.61
C LYS A 38 -14.50 -16.56 -13.34
N ALA A 39 -14.32 -17.70 -12.70
CA ALA A 39 -13.36 -17.85 -11.61
C ALA A 39 -11.93 -17.57 -12.16
N TYR A 40 -11.15 -16.78 -11.42
CA TYR A 40 -9.80 -16.40 -11.86
C TYR A 40 -8.75 -16.51 -10.76
N ALA A 41 -9.14 -16.51 -9.50
CA ALA A 41 -8.24 -16.59 -8.36
C ALA A 41 -8.90 -17.19 -7.14
N ALA A 42 -8.08 -17.58 -6.17
CA ALA A 42 -8.49 -17.93 -4.82
C ALA A 42 -7.90 -16.89 -3.85
N CYS A 43 -8.76 -16.02 -3.31
CA CYS A 43 -8.34 -15.01 -2.34
C CYS A 43 -8.04 -15.69 -0.99
N PRO A 44 -6.83 -15.60 -0.46
CA PRO A 44 -6.47 -16.22 0.81
C PRO A 44 -7.25 -15.63 1.98
N VAL A 45 -7.70 -16.48 2.89
CA VAL A 45 -8.43 -16.08 4.11
C VAL A 45 -7.54 -16.29 5.32
N ALA A 46 -7.40 -15.25 6.13
CA ALA A 46 -6.66 -15.31 7.39
C ALA A 46 -7.54 -15.78 8.54
N GLY A 47 -7.07 -16.77 9.30
CA GLY A 47 -7.57 -17.07 10.63
C GLY A 47 -7.07 -16.06 11.69
N VAL A 48 -7.60 -16.18 12.92
CA VAL A 48 -7.23 -15.28 14.03
C VAL A 48 -5.73 -15.31 14.30
N ASP A 49 -5.13 -16.48 14.32
CA ASP A 49 -3.69 -16.64 14.59
C ASP A 49 -2.80 -15.93 13.55
N MET A 50 -3.25 -15.93 12.28
CA MET A 50 -2.55 -15.21 11.22
C MET A 50 -2.66 -13.70 11.38
N ILE A 51 -3.83 -13.21 11.83
CA ILE A 51 -4.04 -11.78 12.12
C ILE A 51 -3.17 -11.37 13.29
N ASP A 52 -3.15 -12.15 14.38
CA ASP A 52 -2.31 -11.87 15.55
C ASP A 52 -0.83 -11.85 15.17
N ARG A 53 -0.37 -12.81 14.37
CA ARG A 53 0.99 -12.83 13.83
C ARG A 53 1.31 -11.57 13.02
N ALA A 54 0.40 -11.11 12.18
CA ALA A 54 0.59 -9.89 11.39
C ALA A 54 0.73 -8.65 12.29
N VAL A 55 -0.12 -8.54 13.31
CA VAL A 55 -0.09 -7.43 14.28
C VAL A 55 1.20 -7.45 15.08
N GLU A 56 1.63 -8.60 15.61
CA GLU A 56 2.87 -8.71 16.37
C GLU A 56 4.10 -8.42 15.49
N SER A 57 4.11 -8.89 14.24
CA SER A 57 5.16 -8.54 13.27
C SER A 57 5.24 -7.03 13.03
N ALA A 58 4.10 -6.37 12.86
CA ALA A 58 4.04 -4.92 12.65
C ALA A 58 4.54 -4.14 13.88
N LYS A 59 4.13 -4.54 15.10
CA LYS A 59 4.62 -3.95 16.36
C LYS A 59 6.13 -4.11 16.53
N ALA A 60 6.64 -5.30 16.25
CA ALA A 60 8.07 -5.58 16.32
C ALA A 60 8.86 -4.73 15.30
N ALA A 61 8.38 -4.63 14.07
CA ALA A 61 8.98 -3.80 13.04
C ALA A 61 9.00 -2.32 13.40
N LEU A 62 7.90 -1.78 13.93
CA LEU A 62 7.81 -0.39 14.38
C LEU A 62 8.85 -0.09 15.46
N LYS A 63 9.00 -1.00 16.43
CA LYS A 63 9.99 -0.86 17.51
C LYS A 63 11.42 -0.99 16.99
N ALA A 64 11.71 -1.95 16.13
CA ALA A 64 13.04 -2.21 15.60
C ALA A 64 13.51 -1.13 14.63
N SER A 65 12.64 -0.62 13.76
CA SER A 65 12.96 0.40 12.77
C SER A 65 13.12 1.80 13.37
N ASN A 66 12.59 2.04 14.57
CA ASN A 66 12.48 3.38 15.16
C ASN A 66 11.89 4.41 14.16
N TRP A 67 10.89 4.00 13.37
CA TRP A 67 10.34 4.82 12.29
C TRP A 67 9.91 6.22 12.73
N GLY A 68 9.35 6.34 13.94
CA GLY A 68 8.96 7.63 14.53
C GLY A 68 10.15 8.54 14.86
N GLY A 69 11.34 7.97 15.15
CA GLY A 69 12.57 8.70 15.42
C GLY A 69 13.48 8.93 14.21
N VAL A 70 13.15 8.34 13.06
CA VAL A 70 13.86 8.57 11.81
C VAL A 70 13.68 10.02 11.34
N ARG A 71 14.75 10.63 10.86
CA ARG A 71 14.69 12.01 10.36
C ARG A 71 13.58 12.16 9.31
N PRO A 72 12.79 13.24 9.34
CA PRO A 72 11.68 13.42 8.39
C PRO A 72 12.07 13.21 6.93
N ARG A 73 13.21 13.78 6.50
CA ARG A 73 13.70 13.65 5.11
C ARG A 73 14.11 12.23 4.73
N GLU A 74 14.49 11.38 5.66
CA GLU A 74 14.78 9.97 5.40
C GLU A 74 13.49 9.21 5.17
N ARG A 75 12.43 9.52 5.93
CA ARG A 75 11.08 9.00 5.69
C ARG A 75 10.54 9.41 4.33
N THR A 76 10.71 10.70 3.97
CA THR A 76 10.36 11.21 2.63
C THR A 76 11.04 10.41 1.53
N ARG A 77 12.37 10.17 1.63
CA ARG A 77 13.11 9.38 0.63
C ARG A 77 12.60 7.95 0.50
N ALA A 78 12.27 7.30 1.62
CA ALA A 78 11.74 5.94 1.59
C ALA A 78 10.37 5.88 0.88
N LEU A 79 9.49 6.85 1.14
CA LEU A 79 8.18 6.91 0.48
C LEU A 79 8.30 7.30 -1.00
N GLN A 80 9.22 8.19 -1.36
CA GLN A 80 9.51 8.50 -2.77
C GLN A 80 10.03 7.29 -3.52
N ALA A 81 10.97 6.53 -2.93
CA ALA A 81 11.46 5.29 -3.52
C ALA A 81 10.34 4.25 -3.70
N TRP A 82 9.39 4.19 -2.76
CA TRP A 82 8.21 3.32 -2.92
C TRP A 82 7.32 3.79 -4.08
N ALA A 83 7.08 5.08 -4.23
CA ALA A 83 6.33 5.62 -5.38
C ALA A 83 7.03 5.31 -6.71
N ASP A 84 8.36 5.40 -6.77
CA ASP A 84 9.15 5.05 -7.96
C ASP A 84 9.01 3.56 -8.32
N LEU A 85 8.97 2.66 -7.34
CA LEU A 85 8.71 1.23 -7.55
C LEU A 85 7.31 0.96 -8.09
N ILE A 86 6.29 1.68 -7.60
CA ILE A 86 4.92 1.57 -8.12
C ILE A 86 4.87 1.98 -9.60
N GLU A 87 5.53 3.07 -9.96
CA GLU A 87 5.60 3.50 -11.37
C GLU A 87 6.39 2.52 -12.25
N ALA A 88 7.48 1.96 -11.73
CA ALA A 88 8.26 0.96 -12.44
C ALA A 88 7.45 -0.32 -12.74
N GLU A 89 6.53 -0.69 -11.85
CA GLU A 89 5.65 -1.85 -11.98
C GLU A 89 4.24 -1.49 -12.53
N ALA A 90 4.09 -0.32 -13.13
CA ALA A 90 2.78 0.21 -13.53
C ALA A 90 1.99 -0.76 -14.43
N GLU A 91 2.64 -1.42 -15.39
CA GLU A 91 1.96 -2.34 -16.30
C GLU A 91 1.50 -3.61 -15.57
N THR A 92 2.31 -4.18 -14.70
CA THR A 92 1.98 -5.35 -13.88
C THR A 92 0.79 -5.05 -12.97
N LEU A 93 0.87 -3.95 -12.22
CA LEU A 93 -0.17 -3.52 -11.30
C LEU A 93 -1.48 -3.19 -12.04
N ALA A 94 -1.39 -2.53 -13.19
CA ALA A 94 -2.55 -2.17 -13.99
C ALA A 94 -3.29 -3.38 -14.57
N ARG A 95 -2.58 -4.45 -14.95
CA ARG A 95 -3.21 -5.70 -15.38
C ARG A 95 -3.99 -6.36 -14.26
N ILE A 96 -3.43 -6.40 -13.05
CA ILE A 96 -4.11 -6.94 -11.86
C ILE A 96 -5.35 -6.12 -11.54
N GLU A 97 -5.23 -4.80 -11.49
CA GLU A 97 -6.36 -3.91 -11.20
C GLU A 97 -7.46 -4.01 -12.27
N ALA A 98 -7.10 -3.99 -13.56
CA ALA A 98 -8.06 -4.14 -14.65
C ALA A 98 -8.79 -5.49 -14.61
N LEU A 99 -8.08 -6.56 -14.21
CA LEU A 99 -8.67 -7.89 -14.02
C LEU A 99 -9.70 -7.91 -12.89
N CYS A 100 -9.39 -7.26 -11.76
CA CYS A 100 -10.22 -7.27 -10.56
C CYS A 100 -11.40 -6.30 -10.64
N SER A 101 -11.24 -5.15 -11.29
CA SER A 101 -12.22 -4.04 -11.32
C SER A 101 -12.98 -3.87 -12.63
N THR A 102 -12.58 -4.56 -13.70
CA THR A 102 -13.07 -4.35 -15.10
C THR A 102 -12.80 -2.97 -15.69
N ARG A 103 -11.99 -2.15 -15.07
CA ARG A 103 -11.61 -0.84 -15.61
C ARG A 103 -10.72 -1.01 -16.83
N PRO A 104 -10.87 -0.18 -17.88
CA PRO A 104 -9.96 -0.21 -19.01
C PRO A 104 -8.51 0.04 -18.57
N ILE A 105 -7.59 -0.86 -18.96
CA ILE A 105 -6.19 -0.82 -18.51
C ILE A 105 -5.50 0.53 -18.76
N GLY A 106 -5.84 1.20 -19.86
CA GLY A 106 -5.30 2.55 -20.14
C GLY A 106 -5.73 3.59 -19.12
N GLN A 107 -6.95 3.50 -18.57
CA GLN A 107 -7.42 4.38 -17.50
C GLN A 107 -6.75 4.04 -16.18
N VAL A 108 -6.52 2.76 -15.90
CA VAL A 108 -5.81 2.32 -14.68
C VAL A 108 -4.38 2.84 -14.67
N ILE A 109 -3.64 2.72 -15.77
CA ILE A 109 -2.26 3.23 -15.87
C ILE A 109 -2.22 4.75 -15.68
N ALA A 110 -3.05 5.48 -16.42
CA ALA A 110 -3.02 6.95 -16.44
C ALA A 110 -3.65 7.58 -15.19
N GLY A 111 -4.61 6.91 -14.58
CA GLY A 111 -5.35 7.39 -13.41
C GLY A 111 -4.86 6.73 -12.13
N ASP A 112 -5.17 5.46 -11.93
CA ASP A 112 -5.01 4.82 -10.61
C ASP A 112 -3.54 4.69 -10.21
N ILE A 113 -2.69 4.17 -11.10
CA ILE A 113 -1.28 3.94 -10.77
C ILE A 113 -0.52 5.27 -10.66
N ALA A 114 -0.65 6.15 -11.66
CA ALA A 114 0.02 7.45 -11.66
C ALA A 114 -0.41 8.31 -10.46
N VAL A 115 -1.71 8.40 -10.19
CA VAL A 115 -2.24 9.17 -9.07
C VAL A 115 -1.82 8.56 -7.73
N THR A 116 -1.76 7.23 -7.59
CA THR A 116 -1.27 6.59 -6.37
C THR A 116 0.17 7.00 -6.07
N ALA A 117 1.06 6.93 -7.05
CA ALA A 117 2.44 7.35 -6.89
C ALA A 117 2.57 8.84 -6.56
N GLU A 118 1.79 9.70 -7.23
CA GLU A 118 1.73 11.13 -6.97
C GLU A 118 1.26 11.44 -5.53
N GLN A 119 0.19 10.77 -5.06
CA GLN A 119 -0.32 10.95 -3.71
C GLN A 119 0.69 10.52 -2.64
N ILE A 120 1.39 9.41 -2.85
CA ILE A 120 2.45 8.98 -1.94
C ILE A 120 3.54 10.06 -1.85
N ARG A 121 3.99 10.61 -2.99
CA ARG A 121 4.98 11.69 -3.01
C ARG A 121 4.47 12.95 -2.33
N PHE A 122 3.23 13.35 -2.61
CA PHE A 122 2.60 14.50 -1.98
C PHE A 122 2.62 14.39 -0.46
N PHE A 123 2.10 13.29 0.10
CA PHE A 123 2.10 13.11 1.55
C PHE A 123 3.49 12.89 2.15
N ALA A 124 4.42 12.29 1.41
CA ALA A 124 5.81 12.16 1.85
C ALA A 124 6.47 13.53 2.11
N GLU A 125 6.08 14.55 1.35
CA GLU A 125 6.61 15.90 1.51
C GLU A 125 6.14 16.62 2.77
N PHE A 126 5.04 16.18 3.39
CA PHE A 126 4.58 16.73 4.67
C PHE A 126 5.42 16.30 5.87
N ALA A 127 6.29 15.33 5.72
CA ALA A 127 7.07 14.76 6.83
C ALA A 127 7.91 15.79 7.61
N ASP A 128 8.29 16.91 7.00
CA ASP A 128 9.06 18.01 7.63
C ASP A 128 8.32 19.36 7.61
N LYS A 129 7.02 19.36 7.30
CA LYS A 129 6.21 20.57 7.15
C LYS A 129 5.11 20.72 8.20
N GLU A 130 4.84 19.69 8.97
CA GLU A 130 3.93 19.81 10.12
C GLU A 130 4.60 20.61 11.22
N GLY A 131 3.96 21.69 11.59
CA GLY A 131 4.38 22.56 12.70
C GLY A 131 3.54 22.29 13.95
N SER A 132 4.08 22.66 15.10
CA SER A 132 3.32 22.78 16.34
C SER A 132 2.80 24.20 16.52
N GLU A 133 1.70 24.35 17.24
CA GLU A 133 1.10 25.63 17.57
C GLU A 133 1.31 25.99 19.05
N LEU A 134 1.69 27.25 19.30
CA LEU A 134 1.65 27.79 20.63
C LEU A 134 0.26 28.36 20.92
N VAL A 135 -0.36 27.90 22.00
CA VAL A 135 -1.67 28.41 22.41
C VAL A 135 -1.50 29.45 23.54
N PRO A 136 -2.27 30.55 23.51
CA PRO A 136 -2.25 31.53 24.58
C PRO A 136 -2.65 30.90 25.92
N THR A 137 -1.82 31.13 26.92
CA THR A 137 -2.05 30.72 28.30
C THR A 137 -1.77 31.91 29.22
N ASP A 138 -1.75 31.70 30.52
CA ASP A 138 -1.34 32.69 31.49
C ASP A 138 0.20 32.89 31.50
N ASP A 139 0.68 33.90 32.23
CA ASP A 139 2.11 34.27 32.30
C ASP A 139 3.01 33.18 32.92
N ALA A 140 2.40 32.15 33.56
CA ALA A 140 3.13 31.08 34.24
C ALA A 140 3.15 29.75 33.42
N SER A 141 2.43 29.69 32.29
CA SER A 141 2.20 28.46 31.55
C SER A 141 2.49 28.63 30.06
N LEU A 142 3.07 27.59 29.44
CA LEU A 142 3.26 27.49 27.99
C LEU A 142 2.40 26.33 27.49
N GLY A 143 1.39 26.64 26.66
CA GLY A 143 0.58 25.64 25.98
C GLY A 143 1.11 25.36 24.58
N MET A 144 1.30 24.09 24.21
CA MET A 144 1.65 23.66 22.87
C MET A 144 0.73 22.56 22.38
N ILE A 145 0.33 22.64 21.10
CA ILE A 145 -0.26 21.55 20.36
C ILE A 145 0.85 20.93 19.52
N MET A 146 1.16 19.64 19.76
CA MET A 146 2.22 18.92 19.08
C MET A 146 1.63 17.78 18.23
#